data_2cd4de3ae03c1567f0c9b303f3bcb457
#
_entry.id   2cd4de3ae03c1567f0c9b303f3bcb457
#
_cell.length_a   1.000
_cell.length_b   1.000
_cell.length_c   1.000
_cell.angle_alpha   90.00
_cell.angle_beta   90.00
_cell.angle_gamma   90.00
#
_symmetry.space_group_name_H-M   'P 1'
#
loop_
_entity.id
_entity.type
_entity.pdbx_description
1 polymer ?
#
loop_
_entity_poly.entity_id
_entity_poly.type
_entity_poly.pdbx_seq_one_letter_code
_entity_poly.pdbx_strand_id
1 'polypeptide(L)'
;NFRMGLWDAAMIKDNHVAVAGGVGPAVARARAAGLANIVCEVDELAQIEPALAAGATHLLLDNMGLETLREAVAMVAGRVPTEASGGVRLDTIAAVAASGVTYVSVGRLMQSAPAADIGLDFQVV
;
A
#
# COMPACT_ATOMS: atom_id res chain seq x y z
N ASN A 1 14.78 -5.36 3.22
CA ASN A 1 14.13 -4.08 2.96
C ASN A 1 13.06 -4.25 1.90
N PHE A 2 11.87 -3.83 2.22
CA PHE A 2 10.74 -3.97 1.32
C PHE A 2 11.02 -3.36 -0.06
N ARG A 3 11.71 -2.24 -0.08
CA ARG A 3 11.91 -1.54 -1.33
C ARG A 3 13.02 -2.11 -2.19
N MET A 4 13.76 -3.06 -1.68
CA MET A 4 14.89 -3.58 -2.43
C MET A 4 14.52 -4.29 -3.71
N GLY A 5 13.33 -4.82 -3.80
CA GLY A 5 12.89 -5.48 -5.01
C GLY A 5 12.12 -4.61 -5.97
N LEU A 6 11.94 -3.33 -5.63
CA LEU A 6 10.99 -2.51 -6.37
C LEU A 6 11.57 -1.80 -7.59
N TRP A 7 12.88 -1.88 -7.83
CA TRP A 7 13.40 -1.29 -9.06
C TRP A 7 12.91 -2.01 -10.31
N ASP A 8 12.41 -3.26 -10.16
CA ASP A 8 11.78 -3.97 -11.26
C ASP A 8 10.27 -3.85 -11.24
N ALA A 9 9.74 -2.97 -10.41
CA ALA A 9 8.30 -2.88 -10.20
C ALA A 9 7.70 -1.69 -10.92
N ALA A 10 6.43 -1.79 -11.24
CA ALA A 10 5.64 -0.65 -11.67
C ALA A 10 4.92 -0.08 -10.45
N MET A 11 4.86 1.24 -10.34
CA MET A 11 4.06 1.92 -9.35
C MET A 11 2.86 2.55 -10.04
N ILE A 12 1.68 2.07 -9.72
CA ILE A 12 0.43 2.59 -10.30
C ILE A 12 -0.12 3.68 -9.38
N LYS A 13 -0.15 4.89 -9.87
CA LYS A 13 -0.61 6.05 -9.11
C LYS A 13 -1.82 6.68 -9.78
N ASP A 14 -2.37 7.70 -9.13
CA ASP A 14 -3.60 8.37 -9.59
C ASP A 14 -3.56 8.75 -11.05
N ASN A 15 -2.46 9.32 -11.53
CA ASN A 15 -2.40 9.76 -12.93
C ASN A 15 -2.43 8.59 -13.90
N HIS A 16 -1.84 7.46 -13.52
CA HIS A 16 -1.92 6.24 -14.34
C HIS A 16 -3.34 5.71 -14.37
N VAL A 17 -4.01 5.78 -13.23
CA VAL A 17 -5.39 5.32 -13.12
C VAL A 17 -6.30 6.14 -14.01
N ALA A 18 -6.13 7.47 -14.01
CA ALA A 18 -6.95 8.34 -14.84
C ALA A 18 -6.76 8.06 -16.32
N VAL A 19 -5.51 7.89 -16.74
CA VAL A 19 -5.20 7.64 -18.15
C VAL A 19 -5.75 6.29 -18.62
N ALA A 20 -5.65 5.29 -17.76
CA ALA A 20 -6.07 3.93 -18.12
C ALA A 20 -7.57 3.70 -17.99
N GLY A 21 -8.29 4.60 -17.34
CA GLY A 21 -9.72 4.44 -17.14
C GLY A 21 -10.08 3.67 -15.89
N GLY A 22 -9.17 3.57 -14.92
CA GLY A 22 -9.42 2.93 -13.65
C GLY A 22 -8.24 2.14 -13.15
N VAL A 23 -8.32 1.70 -11.90
CA VAL A 23 -7.26 0.93 -11.26
C VAL A 23 -7.03 -0.41 -11.96
N GLY A 24 -8.12 -1.14 -12.23
CA GLY A 24 -8.01 -2.44 -12.90
C GLY A 24 -7.30 -2.36 -14.23
N PRO A 25 -7.75 -1.50 -15.16
CA PRO A 25 -7.07 -1.35 -16.44
C PRO A 25 -5.61 -0.91 -16.30
N ALA A 26 -5.29 -0.05 -15.33
CA ALA A 26 -3.92 0.39 -15.14
C ALA A 26 -3.02 -0.77 -14.74
N VAL A 27 -3.47 -1.58 -13.78
CA VAL A 27 -2.73 -2.76 -13.33
C VAL A 27 -2.60 -3.78 -14.47
N ALA A 28 -3.68 -3.99 -15.22
CA ALA A 28 -3.67 -4.94 -16.33
C ALA A 28 -2.64 -4.54 -17.39
N ARG A 29 -2.50 -3.25 -17.67
CA ARG A 29 -1.48 -2.78 -18.60
C ARG A 29 -0.07 -3.10 -18.13
N ALA A 30 0.18 -2.91 -16.86
CA ALA A 30 1.49 -3.22 -16.30
C ALA A 30 1.79 -4.71 -16.41
N ARG A 31 0.78 -5.55 -16.14
CA ARG A 31 0.95 -6.99 -16.28
C ARG A 31 1.21 -7.38 -17.75
N ALA A 32 0.47 -6.78 -18.66
CA ALA A 32 0.65 -7.06 -20.08
C ALA A 32 2.04 -6.65 -20.56
N ALA A 33 2.66 -5.66 -19.92
CA ALA A 33 4.02 -5.24 -20.22
C ALA A 33 5.08 -6.18 -19.65
N GLY A 34 4.68 -7.22 -18.94
CA GLY A 34 5.61 -8.22 -18.42
C GLY A 34 6.18 -7.91 -17.06
N LEU A 35 5.62 -6.93 -16.35
CA LEU A 35 6.13 -6.57 -15.03
C LEU A 35 5.63 -7.56 -13.98
N ALA A 36 6.56 -8.06 -13.18
CA ALA A 36 6.26 -9.07 -12.16
C ALA A 36 5.79 -8.44 -10.85
N ASN A 37 6.29 -7.27 -10.52
CA ASN A 37 5.97 -6.58 -9.28
C ASN A 37 5.19 -5.32 -9.62
N ILE A 38 3.96 -5.26 -9.14
CA ILE A 38 3.07 -4.13 -9.43
C ILE A 38 2.52 -3.61 -8.13
N VAL A 39 3.00 -2.43 -7.73
CA VAL A 39 2.52 -1.75 -6.53
C VAL A 39 1.42 -0.79 -6.95
N CYS A 40 0.23 -0.98 -6.42
CA CYS A 40 -0.90 -0.14 -6.77
C CYS A 40 -1.28 0.75 -5.59
N GLU A 41 -1.27 2.06 -5.82
CA GLU A 41 -1.70 3.01 -4.81
C GLU A 41 -3.22 3.11 -4.85
N VAL A 42 -3.85 2.91 -3.70
CA VAL A 42 -5.31 3.01 -3.58
C VAL A 42 -5.64 3.96 -2.44
N ASP A 43 -6.62 4.82 -2.66
CA ASP A 43 -7.08 5.76 -1.63
C ASP A 43 -8.56 5.55 -1.28
N GLU A 44 -9.20 4.59 -1.92
CA GLU A 44 -10.60 4.25 -1.63
C GLU A 44 -10.76 2.74 -1.60
N LEU A 45 -11.68 2.27 -0.76
CA LEU A 45 -11.91 0.82 -0.63
C LEU A 45 -12.38 0.19 -1.94
N ALA A 46 -13.13 0.92 -2.74
CA ALA A 46 -13.66 0.40 -4.00
C ALA A 46 -12.57 0.04 -5.00
N GLN A 47 -11.35 0.55 -4.82
CA GLN A 47 -10.25 0.27 -5.73
C GLN A 47 -9.54 -1.03 -5.44
N ILE A 48 -9.75 -1.61 -4.26
CA ILE A 48 -8.96 -2.76 -3.80
C ILE A 48 -9.22 -4.00 -4.63
N GLU A 49 -10.48 -4.40 -4.74
CA GLU A 49 -10.78 -5.63 -5.49
C GLU A 49 -10.40 -5.54 -6.96
N PRO A 50 -10.69 -4.45 -7.66
CA PRO A 50 -10.23 -4.35 -9.05
C PRO A 50 -8.72 -4.43 -9.19
N ALA A 51 -7.97 -3.83 -8.27
CA ALA A 51 -6.51 -3.89 -8.32
C ALA A 51 -6.01 -5.32 -8.13
N LEU A 52 -6.57 -6.03 -7.16
CA LEU A 52 -6.17 -7.41 -6.90
C LEU A 52 -6.58 -8.34 -8.03
N ALA A 53 -7.80 -8.15 -8.55
CA ALA A 53 -8.29 -8.98 -9.64
C ALA A 53 -7.43 -8.82 -10.88
N ALA A 54 -6.90 -7.62 -11.12
CA ALA A 54 -6.07 -7.36 -12.29
C ALA A 54 -4.62 -7.84 -12.10
N GLY A 55 -4.21 -8.13 -10.86
CA GLY A 55 -2.88 -8.71 -10.63
C GLY A 55 -1.90 -7.85 -9.87
N ALA A 56 -2.36 -6.84 -9.12
CA ALA A 56 -1.46 -6.07 -8.26
C ALA A 56 -0.80 -7.00 -7.25
N THR A 57 0.50 -6.83 -7.04
CA THR A 57 1.24 -7.67 -6.12
C THR A 57 1.45 -7.01 -4.76
N HIS A 58 1.21 -5.70 -4.67
CA HIS A 58 1.31 -4.93 -3.44
C HIS A 58 0.29 -3.81 -3.51
N LEU A 59 -0.23 -3.43 -2.36
CA LEU A 59 -1.13 -2.27 -2.28
C LEU A 59 -0.54 -1.22 -1.36
N LEU A 60 -0.48 0.00 -1.85
CA LEU A 60 -0.11 1.16 -1.05
C LEU A 60 -1.40 1.85 -0.66
N LEU A 61 -1.75 1.76 0.62
CA LEU A 61 -3.00 2.31 1.14
C LEU A 61 -2.74 3.75 1.55
N ASP A 62 -3.17 4.67 0.69
CA ASP A 62 -2.77 6.05 0.78
C ASP A 62 -3.82 6.91 1.48
N ASN A 63 -3.38 7.68 2.46
CA ASN A 63 -4.18 8.70 3.12
C ASN A 63 -5.53 8.21 3.65
N MET A 64 -5.55 7.00 4.19
CA MET A 64 -6.75 6.42 4.78
C MET A 64 -6.79 6.68 6.27
N GLY A 65 -7.97 7.03 6.79
CA GLY A 65 -8.19 7.07 8.23
C GLY A 65 -8.06 5.66 8.82
N LEU A 66 -7.93 5.58 10.13
CA LEU A 66 -7.66 4.31 10.78
C LEU A 66 -8.76 3.28 10.55
N GLU A 67 -10.02 3.69 10.63
CA GLU A 67 -11.13 2.77 10.37
C GLU A 67 -11.13 2.25 8.95
N THR A 68 -10.94 3.14 7.99
CA THR A 68 -10.87 2.75 6.58
C THR A 68 -9.69 1.83 6.33
N LEU A 69 -8.57 2.12 6.97
CA LEU A 69 -7.37 1.31 6.85
C LEU A 69 -7.62 -0.11 7.34
N ARG A 70 -8.31 -0.26 8.47
CA ARG A 70 -8.65 -1.58 8.99
C ARG A 70 -9.56 -2.34 8.04
N GLU A 71 -10.54 -1.65 7.46
CA GLU A 71 -11.42 -2.26 6.47
C GLU A 71 -10.65 -2.69 5.24
N ALA A 72 -9.72 -1.84 4.78
CA ALA A 72 -8.90 -2.16 3.62
C ALA A 72 -8.07 -3.43 3.87
N VAL A 73 -7.43 -3.50 5.03
CA VAL A 73 -6.63 -4.67 5.39
C VAL A 73 -7.49 -5.92 5.44
N ALA A 74 -8.69 -5.81 6.00
CA ALA A 74 -9.61 -6.95 6.06
C ALA A 74 -10.03 -7.40 4.66
N MET A 75 -10.25 -6.46 3.75
CA MET A 75 -10.60 -6.79 2.37
C MET A 75 -9.46 -7.51 1.66
N VAL A 76 -8.24 -7.05 1.87
CA VAL A 76 -7.06 -7.70 1.28
C VAL A 76 -6.89 -9.12 1.82
N ALA A 77 -7.17 -9.30 3.10
CA ALA A 77 -7.16 -10.62 3.75
C ALA A 77 -5.84 -11.39 3.54
N GLY A 78 -4.74 -10.68 3.57
CA GLY A 78 -3.42 -11.30 3.44
C GLY A 78 -3.02 -11.74 2.05
N ARG A 79 -3.82 -11.42 1.04
CA ARG A 79 -3.53 -11.86 -0.33
C ARG A 79 -2.25 -11.24 -0.89
N VAL A 80 -1.97 -9.99 -0.52
CA VAL A 80 -0.74 -9.29 -0.93
C VAL A 80 -0.26 -8.45 0.24
N PRO A 81 1.02 -8.07 0.26
CA PRO A 81 1.51 -7.12 1.25
C PRO A 81 0.84 -5.75 1.10
N THR A 82 0.64 -5.09 2.21
CA THR A 82 0.05 -3.75 2.24
C THR A 82 0.99 -2.79 2.94
N GLU A 83 0.98 -1.55 2.49
CA GLU A 83 1.76 -0.49 3.14
C GLU A 83 0.84 0.70 3.39
N ALA A 84 0.82 1.19 4.62
CA ALA A 84 0.07 2.40 4.96
C ALA A 84 0.94 3.62 4.69
N SER A 85 0.40 4.60 4.02
CA SER A 85 1.13 5.78 3.58
C SER A 85 0.24 7.01 3.64
N GLY A 86 0.87 8.16 3.74
CA GLY A 86 0.15 9.43 3.77
C GLY A 86 -0.60 9.64 5.08
N GLY A 87 -0.35 10.75 5.75
CA GLY A 87 -1.06 11.06 6.98
C GLY A 87 -0.63 10.28 8.20
N VAL A 88 0.36 9.40 8.09
CA VAL A 88 0.88 8.68 9.24
C VAL A 88 1.79 9.60 10.05
N ARG A 89 1.52 9.70 11.35
CA ARG A 89 2.28 10.58 12.24
C ARG A 89 2.77 9.78 13.44
N LEU A 90 3.72 10.36 14.15
CA LEU A 90 4.30 9.69 15.32
C LEU A 90 3.24 9.33 16.36
N ASP A 91 2.24 10.19 16.53
CA ASP A 91 1.20 9.93 17.52
C ASP A 91 0.18 8.86 17.10
N THR A 92 0.16 8.50 15.82
CA THR A 92 -0.77 7.51 15.31
C THR A 92 -0.08 6.24 14.82
N ILE A 93 1.24 6.23 14.78
CA ILE A 93 1.97 5.15 14.12
C ILE A 93 1.70 3.78 14.75
N ALA A 94 1.59 3.72 16.07
CA ALA A 94 1.34 2.44 16.74
C ALA A 94 -0.03 1.87 16.35
N ALA A 95 -1.05 2.74 16.27
CA ALA A 95 -2.39 2.30 15.87
C ALA A 95 -2.41 1.87 14.41
N VAL A 96 -1.68 2.58 13.54
CA VAL A 96 -1.57 2.22 12.14
C VAL A 96 -0.88 0.87 12.00
N ALA A 97 0.21 0.66 12.74
CA ALA A 97 0.91 -0.61 12.71
C ALA A 97 0.02 -1.76 13.20
N ALA A 98 -0.81 -1.49 14.19
CA ALA A 98 -1.71 -2.50 14.74
C ALA A 98 -2.90 -2.81 13.83
N SER A 99 -3.11 -2.03 12.76
CA SER A 99 -4.23 -2.26 11.86
C SER A 99 -4.08 -3.53 11.02
N GLY A 100 -2.89 -4.11 10.99
CA GLY A 100 -2.64 -5.31 10.22
C GLY A 100 -1.89 -5.08 8.90
N VAL A 101 -1.50 -3.84 8.63
CA VAL A 101 -0.67 -3.58 7.44
C VAL A 101 0.68 -4.25 7.57
N THR A 102 1.30 -4.56 6.43
CA THR A 102 2.61 -5.19 6.42
C THR A 102 3.72 -4.18 6.70
N TYR A 103 3.59 -2.99 6.14
CA TYR A 103 4.59 -1.93 6.26
C TYR A 103 3.92 -0.59 6.53
N VAL A 104 4.69 0.31 7.13
CA VAL A 104 4.25 1.68 7.38
C VAL A 104 5.30 2.62 6.83
N SER A 105 4.87 3.59 6.02
CA SER A 105 5.73 4.68 5.56
C SER A 105 5.60 5.85 6.52
N VAL A 106 6.70 6.31 7.06
CA VAL A 106 6.70 7.33 8.09
C VAL A 106 7.38 8.59 7.61
N GLY A 107 6.65 9.68 7.73
CA GLY A 107 7.21 11.00 7.60
C GLY A 107 7.78 11.33 6.24
N ARG A 108 8.55 12.38 6.25
CA ARG A 108 9.13 12.93 5.03
C ARG A 108 10.26 12.10 4.46
N LEU A 109 10.82 11.25 5.29
CA LEU A 109 11.95 10.43 4.86
C LEU A 109 11.50 9.32 3.93
N MET A 110 10.22 9.11 3.82
CA MET A 110 9.65 8.10 2.93
C MET A 110 10.23 6.72 3.16
N GLN A 111 10.56 6.44 4.41
CA GLN A 111 11.08 5.14 4.79
C GLN A 111 9.94 4.22 5.18
N SER A 112 10.05 2.98 4.76
CA SER A 112 9.09 1.96 5.16
C SER A 112 9.70 1.11 6.24
N ALA A 113 8.87 0.69 7.18
CA ALA A 113 9.30 -0.23 8.24
C ALA A 113 8.25 -1.31 8.41
N PRO A 114 8.67 -2.55 8.73
CA PRO A 114 7.70 -3.59 9.06
C PRO A 114 6.85 -3.17 10.24
N ALA A 115 5.54 -3.35 10.12
CA ALA A 115 4.62 -2.92 11.17
C ALA A 115 4.87 -3.66 12.49
N ALA A 116 5.28 -4.93 12.41
CA ALA A 116 5.55 -5.71 13.61
C ALA A 116 6.69 -5.11 14.43
N ASP A 117 7.72 -4.60 13.77
CA ASP A 117 8.85 -4.00 14.47
C ASP A 117 8.44 -2.70 15.16
N ILE A 118 7.60 -1.92 14.50
CA ILE A 118 7.13 -0.67 15.06
C ILE A 118 6.34 -0.90 16.34
N GLY A 119 5.50 -1.93 16.33
CA GLY A 119 4.66 -2.21 17.49
C GLY A 119 5.43 -2.59 18.73
N LEU A 120 6.62 -3.17 18.57
CA LEU A 120 7.41 -3.65 19.70
C LEU A 120 8.44 -2.64 20.18
N ASP A 121 9.11 -2.00 19.25
CA ASP A 121 10.32 -1.27 19.56
C ASP A 121 10.24 0.23 19.35
N PHE A 122 9.15 0.69 18.82
CA PHE A 122 9.07 2.11 18.49
C PHE A 122 9.17 2.96 19.76
N GLN A 123 10.11 3.86 19.79
CA GLN A 123 10.30 4.81 20.87
C GLN A 123 10.10 6.20 20.32
N VAL A 124 9.25 6.95 20.99
CA VAL A 124 9.08 8.36 20.63
C VAL A 124 10.22 9.14 21.25
N VAL A 125 10.98 9.76 20.43
CA VAL A 125 12.15 10.49 20.91
C VAL A 125 11.95 11.96 20.70
#